data_fb83612c19242d0bd6a3895f9f2fc5a0
#
_entry.id   fb83612c19242d0bd6a3895f9f2fc5a0
#
_cell.length_a   1.000
_cell.length_b   1.000
_cell.length_c   1.000
_cell.angle_alpha   90.00
_cell.angle_beta   90.00
_cell.angle_gamma   90.00
#
_symmetry.space_group_name_H-M   'P 1'
#
loop_
_entity.id
_entity.type
_entity.pdbx_description
1 polymer ?
#
loop_
_entity_poly.entity_id
_entity_poly.type
_entity_poly.pdbx_seq_one_letter_code
_entity_poly.pdbx_strand_id
1 'polypeptide(L)'
;MHILEIPSFFPPSGGLFCLDQAKALASLGHTVRILSNVQLGITIGAKNYISLPLGRYEHVMDGITVCQSYQRGIPKAIRYNVNHWIEIVCSMYQDYEKKYVRPDILHAHCAKWAGYAAMNIGKKYGIPYVITEHQSRLIFEEEFGPAPSKAWQIPLLKEAYHNASKVIPVSEELVDNISCYFDKDYQWQSISNTIDTDFYAYRKREPLVGRKFCFCCLANFWSLKGYDVLFKAFEQLRHERADVVLHIAGRGTDSAACRSQLPEGVIAHGLLDKESVRTLLYQSDALVLASRSEVQPLVLLEAMSTGIPVVSTECIPKCLRIEGGCTIVPIGDAQALAYAMFALMQHPYADGRQLSEHVAALASPKVVSKQLEEVFEELLNRQ
;
A
#
# COMPACT_ATOMS: atom_id res chain seq x y z
N MET A 1 -19.64 8.05 14.74
CA MET A 1 -18.42 8.81 15.07
C MET A 1 -18.06 9.76 13.95
N HIS A 2 -17.35 10.84 14.26
CA HIS A 2 -16.71 11.70 13.28
C HIS A 2 -15.20 11.42 13.24
N ILE A 3 -14.73 10.86 12.14
CA ILE A 3 -13.35 10.40 11.92
C ILE A 3 -12.67 11.34 10.94
N LEU A 4 -11.48 11.84 11.30
CA LEU A 4 -10.66 12.65 10.41
C LEU A 4 -9.42 11.87 10.01
N GLU A 5 -9.40 11.44 8.74
CA GLU A 5 -8.27 10.74 8.12
C GLU A 5 -7.16 11.73 7.74
N ILE A 6 -5.94 11.44 8.13
CA ILE A 6 -4.76 12.26 7.82
C ILE A 6 -3.72 11.38 7.12
N PRO A 7 -3.68 11.36 5.77
CA PRO A 7 -2.72 10.55 5.03
C PRO A 7 -1.37 11.26 4.86
N SER A 8 -0.27 10.50 4.95
CA SER A 8 1.08 10.97 4.59
C SER A 8 1.27 11.09 3.08
N PHE A 9 0.55 10.28 2.32
CA PHE A 9 0.48 10.36 0.84
C PHE A 9 -0.97 10.20 0.40
N PHE A 10 -1.34 11.00 -0.59
CA PHE A 10 -2.68 11.00 -1.17
C PHE A 10 -2.58 11.38 -2.66
N PRO A 11 -3.55 11.07 -3.50
CA PRO A 11 -3.50 11.43 -4.90
C PRO A 11 -3.12 12.89 -5.14
N PRO A 12 -2.25 13.17 -6.15
CA PRO A 12 -1.80 12.26 -7.21
C PRO A 12 -0.57 11.39 -6.86
N SER A 13 -0.09 11.40 -5.62
CA SER A 13 1.16 10.74 -5.21
C SER A 13 0.96 9.32 -4.64
N GLY A 14 -0.21 8.69 -4.85
CA GLY A 14 -0.58 7.39 -4.27
C GLY A 14 -1.52 7.54 -3.07
N GLY A 15 -1.66 6.51 -2.22
CA GLY A 15 -2.45 6.58 -0.98
C GLY A 15 -3.95 6.35 -1.15
N LEU A 16 -4.41 5.71 -2.24
CA LEU A 16 -5.82 5.37 -2.43
C LEU A 16 -6.37 4.44 -1.34
N PHE A 17 -5.52 3.66 -0.68
CA PHE A 17 -5.92 2.82 0.46
C PHE A 17 -6.58 3.62 1.59
N CYS A 18 -6.15 4.87 1.82
CA CYS A 18 -6.79 5.76 2.78
C CYS A 18 -8.24 6.10 2.36
N LEU A 19 -8.46 6.38 1.07
CA LEU A 19 -9.80 6.62 0.54
C LEU A 19 -10.68 5.37 0.64
N ASP A 20 -10.14 4.19 0.32
CA ASP A 20 -10.89 2.94 0.41
C ASP A 20 -11.28 2.61 1.87
N GLN A 21 -10.40 2.86 2.85
CA GLN A 21 -10.76 2.75 4.27
C GLN A 21 -11.79 3.79 4.70
N ALA A 22 -11.65 5.04 4.27
CA ALA A 22 -12.61 6.11 4.56
C ALA A 22 -14.01 5.76 4.04
N LYS A 23 -14.12 5.22 2.81
CA LYS A 23 -15.37 4.74 2.23
C LYS A 23 -15.96 3.58 3.04
N ALA A 24 -15.13 2.63 3.45
CA ALA A 24 -15.57 1.50 4.24
C ALA A 24 -16.14 1.94 5.61
N LEU A 25 -15.49 2.85 6.30
CA LEU A 25 -15.98 3.44 7.55
C LEU A 25 -17.25 4.27 7.33
N ALA A 26 -17.32 5.05 6.27
CA ALA A 26 -18.52 5.82 5.93
C ALA A 26 -19.74 4.91 5.65
N SER A 27 -19.53 3.72 5.08
CA SER A 27 -20.59 2.74 4.83
C SER A 27 -21.24 2.19 6.11
N LEU A 28 -20.54 2.28 7.27
CA LEU A 28 -21.09 1.96 8.59
C LEU A 28 -21.89 3.12 9.22
N GLY A 29 -22.04 4.25 8.51
CA GLY A 29 -22.77 5.40 8.99
C GLY A 29 -21.91 6.44 9.72
N HIS A 30 -20.58 6.31 9.71
CA HIS A 30 -19.69 7.30 10.28
C HIS A 30 -19.55 8.53 9.39
N THR A 31 -19.34 9.70 10.00
CA THR A 31 -18.89 10.88 9.27
C THR A 31 -17.39 10.81 9.09
N VAL A 32 -16.94 10.60 7.86
CA VAL A 32 -15.50 10.49 7.53
C VAL A 32 -15.10 11.61 6.58
N ARG A 33 -13.99 12.28 6.87
CA ARG A 33 -13.37 13.29 6.00
C ARG A 33 -11.87 13.08 5.95
N ILE A 34 -11.25 13.57 4.88
CA ILE A 34 -9.80 13.45 4.68
C ILE A 34 -9.16 14.84 4.71
N LEU A 35 -8.10 14.97 5.50
CA LEU A 35 -7.25 16.16 5.58
C LEU A 35 -5.88 15.84 4.97
N SER A 36 -5.66 16.20 3.72
CA SER A 36 -4.48 15.83 2.95
C SER A 36 -3.61 17.02 2.61
N ASN A 37 -2.30 16.88 2.82
CA ASN A 37 -1.31 17.86 2.35
C ASN A 37 -0.35 17.20 1.36
N VAL A 38 -0.38 17.61 0.10
CA VAL A 38 0.45 17.10 -0.98
C VAL A 38 1.65 18.03 -1.19
N GLN A 39 2.85 17.55 -0.83
CA GLN A 39 4.09 18.27 -1.09
C GLN A 39 4.82 17.63 -2.26
N LEU A 40 4.93 18.37 -3.36
CA LEU A 40 5.57 17.90 -4.58
C LEU A 40 6.97 18.52 -4.74
N GLY A 41 7.93 17.65 -5.04
CA GLY A 41 9.31 18.06 -5.31
C GLY A 41 9.55 18.34 -6.80
N ILE A 42 10.69 18.91 -7.13
CA ILE A 42 11.12 19.20 -8.50
C ILE A 42 11.25 17.94 -9.38
N THR A 43 11.29 16.76 -8.76
CA THR A 43 11.36 15.45 -9.43
C THR A 43 10.14 15.13 -10.29
N ILE A 44 9.02 15.84 -10.09
CA ILE A 44 7.84 15.73 -11.00
C ILE A 44 8.07 16.39 -12.37
N GLY A 45 9.23 17.00 -12.58
CA GLY A 45 9.58 17.77 -13.77
C GLY A 45 9.37 19.28 -13.55
N ALA A 46 10.32 20.08 -14.06
CA ALA A 46 10.34 21.54 -13.82
C ALA A 46 9.04 22.24 -14.26
N LYS A 47 8.49 21.88 -15.42
CA LYS A 47 7.22 22.44 -15.92
C LYS A 47 6.08 22.17 -14.95
N ASN A 48 5.90 20.91 -14.55
CA ASN A 48 4.83 20.50 -13.63
C ASN A 48 5.01 21.15 -12.25
N TYR A 49 6.25 21.23 -11.76
CA TYR A 49 6.57 21.86 -10.49
C TYR A 49 6.20 23.36 -10.46
N ILE A 50 6.44 24.08 -11.58
CA ILE A 50 6.11 25.49 -11.70
C ILE A 50 4.59 25.71 -11.85
N SER A 51 3.91 24.87 -12.64
CA SER A 51 2.48 24.99 -12.93
C SER A 51 1.57 24.39 -11.86
N LEU A 52 2.13 23.82 -10.78
CA LEU A 52 1.35 23.19 -9.71
C LEU A 52 0.36 24.20 -9.10
N PRO A 53 -0.94 23.87 -9.03
CA PRO A 53 -1.89 24.69 -8.32
C PRO A 53 -1.56 24.66 -6.83
N LEU A 54 -1.14 25.83 -6.30
CA LEU A 54 -0.84 25.98 -4.86
C LEU A 54 -2.10 26.45 -4.14
N GLY A 55 -2.25 26.03 -2.89
CA GLY A 55 -3.37 26.48 -2.06
C GLY A 55 -4.14 25.34 -1.42
N ARG A 56 -5.28 25.68 -0.84
CA ARG A 56 -6.19 24.76 -0.15
C ARG A 56 -7.48 24.63 -0.95
N TYR A 57 -7.89 23.41 -1.17
CA TYR A 57 -9.07 23.06 -1.96
C TYR A 57 -9.92 22.08 -1.18
N GLU A 58 -11.20 22.13 -1.42
CA GLU A 58 -12.14 21.14 -0.93
C GLU A 58 -12.88 20.55 -2.12
N HIS A 59 -12.96 19.24 -2.15
CA HIS A 59 -13.66 18.50 -3.19
C HIS A 59 -14.20 17.18 -2.62
N VAL A 60 -15.03 16.51 -3.41
CA VAL A 60 -15.57 15.20 -3.05
C VAL A 60 -14.92 14.14 -3.95
N MET A 61 -14.39 13.09 -3.31
CA MET A 61 -13.85 11.90 -3.98
C MET A 61 -14.63 10.67 -3.52
N ASP A 62 -15.31 9.99 -4.44
CA ASP A 62 -16.12 8.79 -4.13
C ASP A 62 -17.05 8.96 -2.92
N GLY A 63 -17.69 10.13 -2.79
CA GLY A 63 -18.57 10.46 -1.67
C GLY A 63 -17.89 10.96 -0.40
N ILE A 64 -16.56 10.93 -0.32
CA ILE A 64 -15.79 11.44 0.83
C ILE A 64 -15.35 12.88 0.60
N THR A 65 -15.59 13.76 1.57
CA THR A 65 -15.08 15.13 1.54
C THR A 65 -13.60 15.15 1.82
N VAL A 66 -12.82 15.73 0.91
CA VAL A 66 -11.37 15.87 0.98
C VAL A 66 -10.99 17.33 1.07
N CYS A 67 -10.41 17.74 2.20
CA CYS A 67 -9.73 19.02 2.37
C CYS A 67 -8.27 18.82 1.98
N GLN A 68 -7.86 19.36 0.84
CA GLN A 68 -6.53 19.10 0.27
C GLN A 68 -5.73 20.39 0.11
N SER A 69 -4.45 20.33 0.45
CA SER A 69 -3.48 21.40 0.21
C SER A 69 -2.40 20.92 -0.75
N TYR A 70 -1.97 21.82 -1.62
CA TYR A 70 -0.83 21.60 -2.51
C TYR A 70 0.28 22.59 -2.21
N GLN A 71 1.50 22.10 -2.06
CA GLN A 71 2.68 22.91 -1.82
C GLN A 71 3.91 22.38 -2.57
N ARG A 72 4.88 23.27 -2.76
CA ARG A 72 6.18 22.94 -3.35
C ARG A 72 7.18 22.60 -2.24
N GLY A 73 7.83 21.44 -2.36
CA GLY A 73 9.01 21.13 -1.56
C GLY A 73 10.25 21.87 -2.11
N ILE A 74 11.04 22.44 -1.23
CA ILE A 74 12.31 23.09 -1.59
C ILE A 74 13.38 22.01 -1.79
N PRO A 75 14.06 21.96 -2.95
CA PRO A 75 15.11 20.98 -3.20
C PRO A 75 16.19 20.99 -2.10
N LYS A 76 16.58 19.80 -1.62
CA LYS A 76 17.61 19.59 -0.58
C LYS A 76 17.29 20.14 0.82
N ALA A 77 16.20 20.89 1.01
CA ALA A 77 15.81 21.45 2.31
C ALA A 77 14.91 20.49 3.10
N ILE A 78 15.36 19.24 3.33
CA ILE A 78 14.53 18.15 3.87
C ILE A 78 13.87 18.54 5.20
N ARG A 79 14.64 19.05 6.15
CA ARG A 79 14.11 19.40 7.49
C ARG A 79 13.09 20.54 7.42
N TYR A 80 13.34 21.54 6.58
CA TYR A 80 12.38 22.62 6.33
C TYR A 80 11.09 22.06 5.73
N ASN A 81 11.20 21.23 4.69
CA ASN A 81 10.05 20.64 4.01
C ASN A 81 9.16 19.83 4.96
N VAL A 82 9.78 19.05 5.84
CA VAL A 82 9.07 18.26 6.84
C VAL A 82 8.35 19.15 7.85
N ASN A 83 9.04 20.11 8.45
CA ASN A 83 8.43 21.03 9.40
C ASN A 83 7.29 21.82 8.77
N HIS A 84 7.50 22.32 7.55
CA HIS A 84 6.49 23.06 6.81
C HIS A 84 5.28 22.18 6.47
N TRP A 85 5.51 20.91 6.10
CA TRP A 85 4.41 19.95 5.87
C TRP A 85 3.54 19.79 7.11
N ILE A 86 4.15 19.60 8.29
CA ILE A 86 3.47 19.44 9.58
C ILE A 86 2.71 20.72 9.94
N GLU A 87 3.35 21.88 9.82
CA GLU A 87 2.72 23.19 10.09
C GLU A 87 1.49 23.43 9.22
N ILE A 88 1.56 23.07 7.93
CA ILE A 88 0.42 23.19 7.02
C ILE A 88 -0.73 22.28 7.46
N VAL A 89 -0.47 21.02 7.80
CA VAL A 89 -1.54 20.09 8.28
C VAL A 89 -2.18 20.62 9.56
N CYS A 90 -1.37 21.07 10.53
CA CYS A 90 -1.89 21.67 11.77
C CYS A 90 -2.72 22.94 11.49
N SER A 91 -2.29 23.78 10.56
CA SER A 91 -3.04 24.98 10.14
C SER A 91 -4.31 24.64 9.37
N MET A 92 -4.29 23.59 8.54
CA MET A 92 -5.49 23.09 7.87
C MET A 92 -6.51 22.57 8.88
N TYR A 93 -6.06 21.92 9.95
CA TYR A 93 -6.95 21.48 11.03
C TYR A 93 -7.61 22.67 11.73
N GLN A 94 -6.91 23.77 11.96
CA GLN A 94 -7.52 24.99 12.53
C GLN A 94 -8.64 25.56 11.65
N ASP A 95 -8.45 25.53 10.33
CA ASP A 95 -9.50 25.97 9.40
C ASP A 95 -10.65 24.96 9.34
N TYR A 96 -10.33 23.67 9.42
CA TYR A 96 -11.29 22.58 9.48
C TYR A 96 -12.23 22.72 10.69
N GLU A 97 -11.68 22.94 11.89
CA GLU A 97 -12.43 23.09 13.15
C GLU A 97 -13.39 24.29 13.14
N LYS A 98 -13.06 25.37 12.40
CA LYS A 98 -13.95 26.52 12.22
C LYS A 98 -15.17 26.21 11.34
N LYS A 99 -15.02 25.24 10.44
CA LYS A 99 -16.04 24.91 9.40
C LYS A 99 -16.88 23.71 9.77
N TYR A 100 -16.27 22.73 10.44
CA TYR A 100 -16.86 21.43 10.74
C TYR A 100 -16.89 21.16 12.24
N VAL A 101 -17.78 20.26 12.64
CA VAL A 101 -17.80 19.74 13.99
C VAL A 101 -16.44 19.05 14.27
N ARG A 102 -15.94 19.19 15.48
CA ARG A 102 -14.70 18.55 15.94
C ARG A 102 -14.77 17.04 15.73
N PRO A 103 -13.73 16.39 15.19
CA PRO A 103 -13.69 14.95 15.08
C PRO A 103 -13.55 14.28 16.45
N ASP A 104 -14.16 13.11 16.58
CA ASP A 104 -14.04 12.26 17.77
C ASP A 104 -12.65 11.61 17.81
N ILE A 105 -12.06 11.30 16.64
CA ILE A 105 -10.77 10.64 16.51
C ILE A 105 -10.01 11.11 15.27
N LEU A 106 -8.69 11.19 15.38
CA LEU A 106 -7.79 11.39 14.25
C LEU A 106 -7.20 10.05 13.83
N HIS A 107 -7.29 9.71 12.55
CA HIS A 107 -6.71 8.50 12.00
C HIS A 107 -5.61 8.84 11.01
N ALA A 108 -4.36 8.65 11.41
CA ALA A 108 -3.21 8.94 10.57
C ALA A 108 -2.78 7.70 9.78
N HIS A 109 -2.47 7.88 8.49
CA HIS A 109 -1.86 6.84 7.67
C HIS A 109 -0.37 7.10 7.51
N CYS A 110 0.41 6.22 8.10
CA CYS A 110 1.84 6.26 8.39
C CYS A 110 2.21 7.27 9.50
N ALA A 111 3.17 6.87 10.33
CA ALA A 111 3.73 7.77 11.34
C ALA A 111 4.40 8.99 10.70
N LYS A 112 5.04 8.79 9.57
CA LYS A 112 5.77 9.81 8.82
C LYS A 112 4.90 10.41 7.70
N TRP A 113 4.42 11.64 7.76
CA TRP A 113 4.45 12.64 8.85
C TRP A 113 3.05 12.87 9.42
N ALA A 114 2.08 12.13 8.89
CA ALA A 114 0.69 12.23 9.31
C ALA A 114 0.53 11.88 10.80
N GLY A 115 1.17 10.80 11.28
CA GLY A 115 1.12 10.44 12.69
C GLY A 115 1.72 11.50 13.60
N TYR A 116 2.83 12.11 13.20
CA TYR A 116 3.42 13.20 13.97
C TYR A 116 2.55 14.48 13.97
N ALA A 117 1.91 14.80 12.84
CA ALA A 117 0.95 15.91 12.77
C ALA A 117 -0.31 15.62 13.60
N ALA A 118 -0.85 14.40 13.53
CA ALA A 118 -1.99 13.95 14.32
C ALA A 118 -1.68 14.02 15.84
N MET A 119 -0.47 13.62 16.24
CA MET A 119 -0.01 13.79 17.64
C MET A 119 -0.05 15.24 18.07
N ASN A 120 0.48 16.17 17.26
CA ASN A 120 0.49 17.59 17.59
C ASN A 120 -0.93 18.16 17.70
N ILE A 121 -1.82 17.79 16.79
CA ILE A 121 -3.23 18.18 16.84
C ILE A 121 -3.90 17.55 18.07
N GLY A 122 -3.72 16.25 18.27
CA GLY A 122 -4.29 15.52 19.41
C GLY A 122 -3.89 16.11 20.77
N LYS A 123 -2.60 16.39 20.97
CA LYS A 123 -2.08 17.05 22.19
C LYS A 123 -2.68 18.44 22.38
N LYS A 124 -2.81 19.23 21.33
CA LYS A 124 -3.32 20.60 21.43
C LYS A 124 -4.82 20.68 21.72
N TYR A 125 -5.58 19.78 21.11
CA TYR A 125 -7.05 19.85 21.15
C TYR A 125 -7.68 18.75 22.03
N GLY A 126 -6.88 17.85 22.62
CA GLY A 126 -7.36 16.73 23.42
C GLY A 126 -8.19 15.73 22.61
N ILE A 127 -7.74 15.39 21.40
CA ILE A 127 -8.39 14.40 20.52
C ILE A 127 -7.50 13.16 20.47
N PRO A 128 -8.04 11.95 20.72
CA PRO A 128 -7.28 10.72 20.55
C PRO A 128 -6.87 10.53 19.09
N TYR A 129 -5.70 9.93 18.87
CA TYR A 129 -5.28 9.59 17.51
C TYR A 129 -4.74 8.17 17.43
N VAL A 130 -4.93 7.57 16.26
CA VAL A 130 -4.39 6.27 15.89
C VAL A 130 -3.51 6.40 14.66
N ILE A 131 -2.61 5.44 14.47
CA ILE A 131 -1.71 5.40 13.32
C ILE A 131 -1.86 4.05 12.63
N THR A 132 -2.38 4.01 11.40
CA THR A 132 -2.21 2.83 10.54
C THR A 132 -0.87 2.92 9.82
N GLU A 133 -0.01 1.90 10.01
CA GLU A 133 1.34 1.90 9.44
C GLU A 133 1.45 0.99 8.22
N HIS A 134 1.98 1.54 7.12
CA HIS A 134 2.12 0.88 5.82
C HIS A 134 3.56 0.79 5.32
N GLN A 135 4.52 1.43 6.01
CA GLN A 135 5.90 1.53 5.52
C GLN A 135 6.76 0.37 6.01
N SER A 136 7.48 -0.26 5.07
CA SER A 136 8.39 -1.35 5.39
C SER A 136 9.70 -0.85 6.02
N ARG A 137 10.41 -1.76 6.70
CA ARG A 137 11.74 -1.51 7.23
C ARG A 137 12.70 -0.97 6.17
N LEU A 138 12.71 -1.52 4.96
CA LEU A 138 13.62 -1.07 3.90
C LEU A 138 13.38 0.37 3.46
N ILE A 139 12.11 0.84 3.50
CA ILE A 139 11.81 2.26 3.25
C ILE A 139 12.45 3.12 4.33
N PHE A 140 12.37 2.71 5.60
CA PHE A 140 13.04 3.42 6.69
C PHE A 140 14.57 3.33 6.57
N GLU A 141 15.12 2.19 6.18
CA GLU A 141 16.56 2.04 5.94
C GLU A 141 17.08 2.94 4.82
N GLU A 142 16.35 3.05 3.71
CA GLU A 142 16.69 4.01 2.64
C GLU A 142 16.64 5.47 3.12
N GLU A 143 15.73 5.77 4.04
CA GLU A 143 15.55 7.11 4.56
C GLU A 143 16.50 7.49 5.69
N PHE A 144 16.69 6.58 6.66
CA PHE A 144 17.52 6.80 7.84
C PHE A 144 18.93 6.26 7.66
N GLY A 145 19.17 5.43 6.65
CA GLY A 145 20.40 4.71 6.36
C GLY A 145 21.68 5.43 6.79
N PRO A 146 22.87 5.05 6.42
CA PRO A 146 24.10 5.55 7.06
C PRO A 146 24.34 7.06 6.98
N ALA A 147 23.42 7.81 6.37
CA ALA A 147 23.48 9.29 6.33
C ALA A 147 22.94 9.90 7.63
N PRO A 148 23.78 10.46 8.51
CA PRO A 148 23.36 11.11 9.78
C PRO A 148 22.33 12.23 9.58
N SER A 149 22.24 12.77 8.34
CA SER A 149 21.36 13.87 7.97
C SER A 149 19.86 13.56 8.08
N LYS A 150 19.46 12.29 8.14
CA LYS A 150 18.05 11.87 8.25
C LYS A 150 17.70 11.25 9.61
N ALA A 151 18.67 10.82 10.39
CA ALA A 151 18.48 10.16 11.69
C ALA A 151 17.71 11.02 12.72
N TRP A 152 17.69 12.34 12.54
CA TRP A 152 16.91 13.26 13.37
C TRP A 152 15.39 13.00 13.32
N GLN A 153 14.91 12.27 12.32
CA GLN A 153 13.49 11.93 12.15
C GLN A 153 13.06 10.83 13.13
N ILE A 154 13.96 9.92 13.47
CA ILE A 154 13.67 8.73 14.31
C ILE A 154 13.02 9.12 15.65
N PRO A 155 13.59 10.04 16.47
CA PRO A 155 12.97 10.38 17.75
C PRO A 155 11.58 11.02 17.60
N LEU A 156 11.33 11.78 16.53
CA LEU A 156 10.01 12.38 16.27
C LEU A 156 8.97 11.31 15.94
N LEU A 157 9.33 10.35 15.09
CA LEU A 157 8.43 9.28 14.73
C LEU A 157 8.21 8.30 15.90
N LYS A 158 9.27 8.01 16.67
CA LYS A 158 9.16 7.23 17.91
C LYS A 158 8.18 7.90 18.89
N GLU A 159 8.28 9.20 19.09
CA GLU A 159 7.34 9.96 19.92
C GLU A 159 5.90 9.83 19.40
N ALA A 160 5.69 9.88 18.08
CA ALA A 160 4.36 9.72 17.49
C ALA A 160 3.78 8.31 17.74
N TYR A 161 4.58 7.24 17.64
CA TYR A 161 4.12 5.88 17.97
C TYR A 161 3.75 5.73 19.45
N HIS A 162 4.61 6.21 20.36
CA HIS A 162 4.42 6.02 21.80
C HIS A 162 3.26 6.83 22.40
N ASN A 163 2.91 7.96 21.78
CA ASN A 163 1.78 8.78 22.22
C ASN A 163 0.47 8.44 21.47
N ALA A 164 0.51 7.56 20.47
CA ALA A 164 -0.71 7.13 19.81
C ALA A 164 -1.60 6.32 20.77
N SER A 165 -2.90 6.57 20.73
CA SER A 165 -3.87 5.77 21.49
C SER A 165 -3.82 4.30 21.06
N LYS A 166 -3.57 4.05 19.77
CA LYS A 166 -3.29 2.73 19.21
C LYS A 166 -2.50 2.87 17.89
N VAL A 167 -1.55 1.96 17.65
CA VAL A 167 -0.90 1.78 16.36
C VAL A 167 -1.53 0.57 15.68
N ILE A 168 -1.83 0.69 14.39
CA ILE A 168 -2.50 -0.33 13.59
C ILE A 168 -1.55 -0.73 12.44
N PRO A 169 -0.59 -1.66 12.67
CA PRO A 169 0.22 -2.19 11.58
C PRO A 169 -0.64 -3.04 10.66
N VAL A 170 -0.43 -2.95 9.34
CA VAL A 170 -1.20 -3.73 8.36
C VAL A 170 -0.78 -5.22 8.30
N SER A 171 0.29 -5.59 9.00
CA SER A 171 0.68 -6.96 9.29
C SER A 171 1.41 -7.02 10.63
N GLU A 172 1.29 -8.15 11.35
CA GLU A 172 1.92 -8.33 12.67
C GLU A 172 3.45 -8.21 12.60
N GLU A 173 4.05 -8.80 11.55
CA GLU A 173 5.49 -8.80 11.36
C GLU A 173 6.08 -7.38 11.19
N LEU A 174 5.25 -6.41 10.83
CA LEU A 174 5.72 -5.03 10.67
C LEU A 174 6.25 -4.46 11.99
N VAL A 175 5.63 -4.78 13.13
CA VAL A 175 6.05 -4.30 14.45
C VAL A 175 7.49 -4.72 14.74
N ASP A 176 7.79 -6.02 14.58
CA ASP A 176 9.13 -6.53 14.80
C ASP A 176 10.14 -5.97 13.79
N ASN A 177 9.72 -5.84 12.53
CA ASN A 177 10.56 -5.34 11.44
C ASN A 177 11.04 -3.89 11.65
N ILE A 178 10.21 -3.02 12.24
CA ILE A 178 10.56 -1.61 12.50
C ILE A 178 11.04 -1.34 13.93
N SER A 179 11.02 -2.33 14.81
CA SER A 179 11.37 -2.19 16.24
C SER A 179 12.79 -1.67 16.47
N CYS A 180 13.72 -1.93 15.55
CA CYS A 180 15.08 -1.41 15.62
C CYS A 180 15.16 0.14 15.57
N TYR A 181 14.13 0.81 15.06
CA TYR A 181 14.03 2.28 15.00
C TYR A 181 13.11 2.85 16.06
N PHE A 182 11.98 2.18 16.33
CA PHE A 182 10.87 2.76 17.10
C PHE A 182 10.52 1.96 18.35
N ASP A 183 11.29 0.85 18.64
CA ASP A 183 10.94 -0.21 19.60
C ASP A 183 9.52 -0.77 19.38
N LYS A 184 8.91 -1.39 20.37
CA LYS A 184 7.56 -1.94 20.30
C LYS A 184 6.74 -1.74 21.59
N ASP A 185 7.21 -0.86 22.47
CA ASP A 185 6.58 -0.59 23.77
C ASP A 185 5.43 0.42 23.62
N TYR A 186 4.59 0.26 22.59
CA TYR A 186 3.38 1.01 22.34
C TYR A 186 2.19 0.08 22.13
N GLN A 187 0.98 0.59 22.37
CA GLN A 187 -0.23 -0.21 22.15
C GLN A 187 -0.46 -0.43 20.66
N TRP A 188 -0.60 -1.67 20.22
CA TRP A 188 -0.85 -1.98 18.83
C TRP A 188 -1.82 -3.15 18.63
N GLN A 189 -2.44 -3.19 17.49
CA GLN A 189 -3.30 -4.27 17.00
C GLN A 189 -3.23 -4.31 15.47
N SER A 190 -2.91 -5.46 14.88
CA SER A 190 -2.85 -5.58 13.42
C SER A 190 -4.25 -5.60 12.81
N ILE A 191 -4.45 -4.74 11.80
CA ILE A 191 -5.65 -4.74 10.94
C ILE A 191 -5.17 -4.63 9.49
N SER A 192 -5.66 -5.52 8.65
CA SER A 192 -5.29 -5.60 7.23
C SER A 192 -5.61 -4.31 6.47
N ASN A 193 -4.89 -4.07 5.38
CA ASN A 193 -5.38 -3.17 4.34
C ASN A 193 -6.73 -3.66 3.81
N THR A 194 -7.56 -2.72 3.35
CA THR A 194 -8.82 -3.07 2.68
C THR A 194 -8.64 -3.10 1.17
N ILE A 195 -9.33 -4.01 0.52
CA ILE A 195 -9.52 -4.02 -0.93
C ILE A 195 -11.01 -4.17 -1.27
N ASP A 196 -11.40 -3.66 -2.42
CA ASP A 196 -12.76 -3.82 -2.93
C ASP A 196 -12.97 -5.23 -3.47
N THR A 197 -13.40 -6.15 -2.58
CA THR A 197 -13.61 -7.56 -2.90
C THR A 197 -14.79 -7.80 -3.85
N ASP A 198 -15.72 -6.86 -3.96
CA ASP A 198 -16.81 -6.93 -4.94
C ASP A 198 -16.30 -6.53 -6.33
N PHE A 199 -15.43 -5.55 -6.41
CA PHE A 199 -14.78 -5.17 -7.65
C PHE A 199 -13.81 -6.25 -8.15
N TYR A 200 -12.96 -6.82 -7.28
CA TYR A 200 -12.07 -7.95 -7.57
C TYR A 200 -12.74 -9.29 -7.22
N ALA A 201 -14.00 -9.46 -7.58
CA ALA A 201 -14.76 -10.64 -7.25
C ALA A 201 -14.16 -11.92 -7.84
N TYR A 202 -14.39 -13.03 -7.15
CA TYR A 202 -14.01 -14.36 -7.64
C TYR A 202 -14.56 -14.63 -9.04
N ARG A 203 -13.70 -15.15 -9.92
CA ARG A 203 -14.08 -15.64 -11.24
C ARG A 203 -13.51 -17.04 -11.48
N LYS A 204 -14.38 -17.99 -11.78
CA LYS A 204 -13.96 -19.33 -12.18
C LYS A 204 -13.08 -19.26 -13.43
N ARG A 205 -11.96 -19.96 -13.42
CA ARG A 205 -11.01 -19.98 -14.54
C ARG A 205 -11.47 -20.90 -15.66
N GLU A 206 -11.24 -20.43 -16.89
CA GLU A 206 -11.42 -21.28 -18.06
C GLU A 206 -10.26 -22.27 -18.19
N PRO A 207 -10.52 -23.48 -18.69
CA PRO A 207 -9.46 -24.46 -18.96
C PRO A 207 -8.35 -23.92 -19.85
N LEU A 208 -7.13 -24.41 -19.65
CA LEU A 208 -5.93 -24.02 -20.41
C LEU A 208 -5.86 -24.61 -21.83
N VAL A 209 -6.98 -25.00 -22.41
CA VAL A 209 -7.01 -25.67 -23.71
C VAL A 209 -6.70 -24.66 -24.83
N GLY A 210 -5.59 -24.92 -25.57
CA GLY A 210 -5.24 -24.18 -26.79
C GLY A 210 -4.71 -22.75 -26.56
N ARG A 211 -4.37 -22.36 -25.32
CA ARG A 211 -3.77 -21.05 -25.01
C ARG A 211 -2.50 -21.18 -24.19
N LYS A 212 -1.70 -20.12 -24.19
CA LYS A 212 -0.52 -20.03 -23.33
C LYS A 212 -0.92 -19.85 -21.86
N PHE A 213 -0.09 -20.35 -20.96
CA PHE A 213 -0.18 -20.02 -19.54
C PHE A 213 0.24 -18.56 -19.33
N CYS A 214 -0.58 -17.79 -18.67
CA CYS A 214 -0.40 -16.36 -18.49
C CYS A 214 -0.04 -16.03 -17.03
N PHE A 215 1.20 -15.63 -16.81
CA PHE A 215 1.61 -14.98 -15.56
C PHE A 215 1.42 -13.46 -15.65
N CYS A 216 1.12 -12.82 -14.52
CA CYS A 216 1.19 -11.37 -14.40
C CYS A 216 2.07 -10.94 -13.23
N CYS A 217 2.73 -9.79 -13.36
CA CYS A 217 3.40 -9.08 -12.27
C CYS A 217 2.93 -7.63 -12.28
N LEU A 218 2.28 -7.20 -11.21
CA LEU A 218 1.69 -5.87 -11.08
C LEU A 218 2.46 -5.09 -10.03
N ALA A 219 3.54 -4.43 -10.46
CA ALA A 219 4.42 -3.66 -9.59
C ALA A 219 5.14 -2.55 -10.36
N ASN A 220 5.50 -1.46 -9.69
CA ASN A 220 6.35 -0.43 -10.28
C ASN A 220 7.74 -1.01 -10.60
N PHE A 221 8.36 -0.56 -11.69
CA PHE A 221 9.72 -0.96 -12.05
C PHE A 221 10.72 -0.32 -11.09
N TRP A 222 10.94 -0.98 -9.98
CA TRP A 222 11.81 -0.55 -8.90
C TRP A 222 12.61 -1.74 -8.35
N SER A 223 13.84 -1.48 -7.90
CA SER A 223 14.77 -2.53 -7.42
C SER A 223 14.19 -3.41 -6.32
N LEU A 224 13.37 -2.84 -5.42
CA LEU A 224 12.70 -3.60 -4.35
C LEU A 224 11.67 -4.61 -4.87
N LYS A 225 11.20 -4.47 -6.11
CA LYS A 225 10.23 -5.39 -6.72
C LYS A 225 10.86 -6.58 -7.45
N GLY A 226 12.21 -6.66 -7.49
CA GLY A 226 12.94 -7.83 -7.93
C GLY A 226 12.77 -8.21 -9.39
N TYR A 227 12.56 -7.23 -10.30
CA TYR A 227 12.42 -7.50 -11.72
C TYR A 227 13.62 -8.22 -12.34
N ASP A 228 14.82 -7.97 -11.84
CA ASP A 228 16.05 -8.68 -12.22
C ASP A 228 15.99 -10.18 -11.91
N VAL A 229 15.38 -10.56 -10.80
CA VAL A 229 15.14 -11.96 -10.41
C VAL A 229 14.00 -12.55 -11.24
N LEU A 230 12.90 -11.80 -11.40
CA LEU A 230 11.74 -12.24 -12.19
C LEU A 230 12.11 -12.52 -13.65
N PHE A 231 12.88 -11.63 -14.28
CA PHE A 231 13.28 -11.82 -15.68
C PHE A 231 14.18 -13.03 -15.86
N LYS A 232 15.17 -13.23 -14.99
CA LYS A 232 16.00 -14.45 -14.99
C LYS A 232 15.19 -15.72 -14.80
N ALA A 233 14.25 -15.71 -13.86
CA ALA A 233 13.37 -16.86 -13.63
C ALA A 233 12.48 -17.14 -14.84
N PHE A 234 11.94 -16.12 -15.48
CA PHE A 234 11.08 -16.27 -16.63
C PHE A 234 11.87 -16.76 -17.86
N GLU A 235 13.12 -16.30 -18.09
CA GLU A 235 14.01 -16.85 -19.12
C GLU A 235 14.26 -18.35 -18.91
N GLN A 236 14.56 -18.79 -17.71
CA GLN A 236 14.74 -20.20 -17.38
C GLN A 236 13.46 -20.99 -17.66
N LEU A 237 12.31 -20.50 -17.25
CA LEU A 237 11.02 -21.13 -17.51
C LEU A 237 10.75 -21.25 -19.01
N ARG A 238 11.05 -20.20 -19.78
CA ARG A 238 10.86 -20.17 -21.25
C ARG A 238 11.71 -21.20 -22.00
N HIS A 239 12.92 -21.51 -21.50
CA HIS A 239 13.73 -22.60 -22.06
C HIS A 239 13.05 -23.96 -21.93
N GLU A 240 12.32 -24.21 -20.85
CA GLU A 240 11.61 -25.46 -20.59
C GLU A 240 10.21 -25.48 -21.24
N ARG A 241 9.54 -24.32 -21.33
CA ARG A 241 8.14 -24.16 -21.76
C ARG A 241 7.96 -22.96 -22.66
N ALA A 242 7.69 -23.21 -23.94
CA ALA A 242 7.42 -22.15 -24.93
C ALA A 242 5.99 -21.59 -24.84
N ASP A 243 5.06 -22.33 -24.20
CA ASP A 243 3.64 -22.02 -24.08
C ASP A 243 3.31 -21.14 -22.85
N VAL A 244 4.19 -20.20 -22.54
CA VAL A 244 4.03 -19.26 -21.41
C VAL A 244 4.21 -17.81 -21.86
N VAL A 245 3.53 -16.88 -21.20
CA VAL A 245 3.67 -15.43 -21.36
C VAL A 245 3.67 -14.76 -19.98
N LEU A 246 4.42 -13.67 -19.85
CA LEU A 246 4.45 -12.84 -18.64
C LEU A 246 4.02 -11.42 -18.98
N HIS A 247 2.94 -10.97 -18.38
CA HIS A 247 2.51 -9.58 -18.44
C HIS A 247 3.04 -8.81 -17.25
N ILE A 248 3.69 -7.68 -17.47
CA ILE A 248 4.14 -6.79 -16.40
C ILE A 248 3.47 -5.43 -16.53
N ALA A 249 2.96 -4.89 -15.41
CA ALA A 249 2.34 -3.58 -15.38
C ALA A 249 2.71 -2.81 -14.10
N GLY A 250 2.77 -1.49 -14.22
CA GLY A 250 3.15 -0.57 -13.18
C GLY A 250 4.00 0.57 -13.72
N ARG A 251 4.16 1.61 -12.94
CA ARG A 251 4.96 2.77 -13.36
C ARG A 251 6.38 2.34 -13.73
N GLY A 252 6.84 2.76 -14.90
CA GLY A 252 8.19 2.52 -15.40
C GLY A 252 8.40 1.16 -16.09
N THR A 253 7.42 0.25 -16.12
CA THR A 253 7.54 -1.01 -16.86
C THR A 253 7.60 -0.79 -18.38
N ASP A 254 7.10 0.32 -18.88
CA ASP A 254 7.17 0.79 -20.28
C ASP A 254 8.35 1.71 -20.57
N SER A 255 9.22 1.99 -19.59
CA SER A 255 10.41 2.82 -19.77
C SER A 255 11.46 2.15 -20.67
N ALA A 256 12.33 2.95 -21.29
CA ALA A 256 13.45 2.43 -22.07
C ALA A 256 14.37 1.53 -21.22
N ALA A 257 14.58 1.87 -19.96
CA ALA A 257 15.39 1.10 -19.03
C ALA A 257 14.80 -0.30 -18.73
N CYS A 258 13.46 -0.42 -18.65
CA CYS A 258 12.80 -1.71 -18.49
C CYS A 258 12.80 -2.48 -19.82
N ARG A 259 12.40 -1.83 -20.91
CA ARG A 259 12.29 -2.45 -22.24
C ARG A 259 13.60 -3.06 -22.74
N SER A 260 14.75 -2.46 -22.41
CA SER A 260 16.06 -3.00 -22.79
C SER A 260 16.44 -4.30 -22.05
N GLN A 261 15.69 -4.68 -21.03
CA GLN A 261 15.94 -5.87 -20.21
C GLN A 261 14.86 -6.95 -20.38
N LEU A 262 13.83 -6.71 -21.21
CA LEU A 262 12.70 -7.63 -21.32
C LEU A 262 13.13 -8.94 -22.00
N PRO A 263 12.92 -10.09 -21.34
CA PRO A 263 13.04 -11.39 -21.99
C PRO A 263 11.99 -11.60 -23.08
N GLU A 264 12.24 -12.53 -23.96
CA GLU A 264 11.24 -12.99 -24.93
C GLU A 264 9.98 -13.52 -24.24
N GLY A 265 8.81 -13.12 -24.70
CA GLY A 265 7.51 -13.53 -24.10
C GLY A 265 7.05 -12.66 -22.93
N VAL A 266 7.79 -11.60 -22.59
CA VAL A 266 7.34 -10.58 -21.62
C VAL A 266 6.66 -9.43 -22.36
N ILE A 267 5.47 -9.04 -21.87
CA ILE A 267 4.67 -7.92 -22.39
C ILE A 267 4.55 -6.85 -21.32
N ALA A 268 5.08 -5.66 -21.59
CA ALA A 268 5.08 -4.53 -20.66
C ALA A 268 3.98 -3.53 -21.01
N HIS A 269 3.11 -3.21 -20.03
CA HIS A 269 1.93 -2.38 -20.21
C HIS A 269 2.09 -0.92 -19.74
N GLY A 270 3.12 -0.62 -18.94
CA GLY A 270 3.16 0.66 -18.23
C GLY A 270 2.16 0.72 -17.08
N LEU A 271 1.79 1.94 -16.71
CA LEU A 271 0.80 2.16 -15.66
C LEU A 271 -0.61 1.87 -16.19
N LEU A 272 -1.32 0.97 -15.53
CA LEU A 272 -2.71 0.63 -15.81
C LEU A 272 -3.66 1.31 -14.82
N ASP A 273 -4.87 1.60 -15.24
CA ASP A 273 -5.96 1.96 -14.35
C ASP A 273 -6.57 0.74 -13.65
N LYS A 274 -7.43 0.97 -12.67
CA LYS A 274 -8.03 -0.09 -11.84
C LYS A 274 -8.80 -1.14 -12.64
N GLU A 275 -9.55 -0.71 -13.66
CA GLU A 275 -10.31 -1.60 -14.55
C GLU A 275 -9.40 -2.48 -15.41
N SER A 276 -8.33 -1.91 -15.95
CA SER A 276 -7.33 -2.63 -16.74
C SER A 276 -6.54 -3.63 -15.88
N VAL A 277 -6.22 -3.27 -14.64
CA VAL A 277 -5.62 -4.19 -13.65
C VAL A 277 -6.54 -5.38 -13.40
N ARG A 278 -7.81 -5.15 -13.09
CA ARG A 278 -8.81 -6.22 -12.89
C ARG A 278 -8.92 -7.12 -14.13
N THR A 279 -8.97 -6.52 -15.30
CA THR A 279 -9.06 -7.25 -16.57
C THR A 279 -7.83 -8.15 -16.76
N LEU A 280 -6.64 -7.63 -16.50
CA LEU A 280 -5.40 -8.40 -16.60
C LEU A 280 -5.36 -9.55 -15.58
N LEU A 281 -5.81 -9.32 -14.34
CA LEU A 281 -5.93 -10.38 -13.34
C LEU A 281 -6.89 -11.49 -13.81
N TYR A 282 -8.02 -11.13 -14.40
CA TYR A 282 -8.97 -12.12 -14.94
C TYR A 282 -8.43 -12.90 -16.15
N GLN A 283 -7.52 -12.34 -16.91
CA GLN A 283 -6.87 -12.98 -18.04
C GLN A 283 -5.63 -13.81 -17.66
N SER A 284 -5.13 -13.63 -16.43
CA SER A 284 -3.92 -14.30 -15.95
C SER A 284 -4.27 -15.60 -15.20
N ASP A 285 -3.38 -16.57 -15.25
CA ASP A 285 -3.50 -17.83 -14.54
C ASP A 285 -2.85 -17.78 -13.15
N ALA A 286 -1.84 -16.91 -12.98
CA ALA A 286 -1.17 -16.68 -11.71
C ALA A 286 -0.54 -15.28 -11.63
N LEU A 287 -0.42 -14.75 -10.40
CA LEU A 287 0.40 -13.58 -10.11
C LEU A 287 1.80 -14.02 -9.65
N VAL A 288 2.85 -13.33 -10.10
CA VAL A 288 4.22 -13.53 -9.63
C VAL A 288 4.75 -12.22 -9.03
N LEU A 289 5.26 -12.26 -7.81
CA LEU A 289 5.84 -11.10 -7.13
C LEU A 289 7.20 -11.45 -6.54
N ALA A 290 8.29 -11.07 -7.22
CA ALA A 290 9.67 -11.36 -6.83
C ALA A 290 10.26 -10.33 -5.85
N SER A 291 9.42 -9.66 -5.06
CA SER A 291 9.80 -8.54 -4.21
C SER A 291 10.85 -8.91 -3.15
N ARG A 292 11.69 -7.93 -2.81
CA ARG A 292 12.67 -8.01 -1.73
C ARG A 292 12.12 -7.52 -0.39
N SER A 293 11.05 -6.74 -0.44
CA SER A 293 10.39 -6.24 0.77
C SER A 293 8.94 -5.89 0.45
N GLU A 294 8.06 -6.36 1.30
CA GLU A 294 6.64 -6.00 1.31
C GLU A 294 6.17 -5.85 2.76
N VAL A 295 5.10 -5.10 2.96
CA VAL A 295 4.38 -5.09 4.24
C VAL A 295 3.09 -5.90 4.11
N GLN A 296 2.23 -5.46 3.20
CA GLN A 296 1.05 -6.19 2.76
C GLN A 296 0.68 -5.68 1.36
N PRO A 297 1.17 -6.35 0.30
CA PRO A 297 0.98 -5.86 -1.07
C PRO A 297 -0.48 -6.01 -1.50
N LEU A 298 -1.15 -4.88 -1.79
CA LEU A 298 -2.54 -4.85 -2.22
C LEU A 298 -2.79 -5.71 -3.45
N VAL A 299 -1.87 -5.68 -4.42
CA VAL A 299 -1.98 -6.45 -5.66
C VAL A 299 -2.09 -7.96 -5.41
N LEU A 300 -1.51 -8.45 -4.33
CA LEU A 300 -1.57 -9.85 -3.95
C LEU A 300 -2.95 -10.19 -3.37
N LEU A 301 -3.52 -9.30 -2.55
CA LEU A 301 -4.90 -9.39 -2.09
C LEU A 301 -5.88 -9.32 -3.27
N GLU A 302 -5.68 -8.37 -4.19
CA GLU A 302 -6.50 -8.21 -5.41
C GLU A 302 -6.48 -9.48 -6.27
N ALA A 303 -5.29 -10.05 -6.51
CA ALA A 303 -5.12 -11.28 -7.27
C ALA A 303 -5.83 -12.46 -6.62
N MET A 304 -5.56 -12.72 -5.34
CA MET A 304 -6.20 -13.82 -4.61
C MET A 304 -7.72 -13.64 -4.49
N SER A 305 -8.21 -12.40 -4.38
CA SER A 305 -9.64 -12.10 -4.39
C SER A 305 -10.30 -12.55 -5.69
N THR A 306 -9.63 -12.39 -6.84
CA THR A 306 -10.12 -12.92 -8.13
C THR A 306 -10.00 -14.44 -8.24
N GLY A 307 -9.34 -15.10 -7.29
CA GLY A 307 -9.13 -16.54 -7.24
C GLY A 307 -7.90 -17.04 -7.99
N ILE A 308 -6.95 -16.17 -8.38
CA ILE A 308 -5.69 -16.65 -8.98
C ILE A 308 -4.63 -16.95 -7.92
N PRO A 309 -3.88 -18.06 -8.08
CA PRO A 309 -2.78 -18.39 -7.20
C PRO A 309 -1.63 -17.42 -7.38
N VAL A 310 -0.75 -17.41 -6.38
CA VAL A 310 0.38 -16.49 -6.31
C VAL A 310 1.68 -17.25 -6.12
N VAL A 311 2.73 -16.84 -6.83
CA VAL A 311 4.11 -17.19 -6.52
C VAL A 311 4.80 -15.93 -6.00
N SER A 312 5.30 -15.97 -4.76
CA SER A 312 5.93 -14.80 -4.15
C SER A 312 7.13 -15.19 -3.30
N THR A 313 7.89 -14.20 -2.89
CA THR A 313 9.02 -14.39 -1.99
C THR A 313 8.57 -14.41 -0.52
N GLU A 314 9.44 -14.89 0.34
CA GLU A 314 9.24 -14.94 1.79
C GLU A 314 9.10 -13.56 2.47
N CYS A 315 9.21 -12.45 1.73
CA CYS A 315 8.98 -11.11 2.28
C CYS A 315 7.52 -10.76 2.53
N ILE A 316 6.56 -11.54 1.98
CA ILE A 316 5.15 -11.28 2.23
C ILE A 316 4.71 -11.76 3.63
N PRO A 317 3.75 -11.10 4.27
CA PRO A 317 3.30 -11.47 5.60
C PRO A 317 2.64 -12.85 5.65
N LYS A 318 2.69 -13.50 6.81
CA LYS A 318 2.18 -14.86 7.02
C LYS A 318 0.69 -14.99 6.74
N CYS A 319 -0.09 -13.95 7.07
CA CYS A 319 -1.54 -13.94 6.83
C CYS A 319 -1.92 -14.09 5.34
N LEU A 320 -0.97 -13.86 4.41
CA LEU A 320 -1.16 -14.02 2.96
C LEU A 320 -0.58 -15.34 2.41
N ARG A 321 0.05 -16.17 3.24
CA ARG A 321 0.66 -17.44 2.82
C ARG A 321 -0.34 -18.59 2.93
N ILE A 322 -1.30 -18.60 2.01
CA ILE A 322 -2.39 -19.59 1.99
C ILE A 322 -1.86 -20.88 1.36
N GLU A 323 -2.01 -22.01 2.07
CA GLU A 323 -1.59 -23.32 1.59
C GLU A 323 -2.31 -23.69 0.28
N GLY A 324 -1.53 -24.20 -0.68
CA GLY A 324 -2.02 -24.56 -2.02
C GLY A 324 -2.22 -23.37 -2.96
N GLY A 325 -2.53 -22.19 -2.47
CA GLY A 325 -2.79 -21.01 -3.30
C GLY A 325 -1.65 -19.98 -3.35
N CYS A 326 -0.69 -20.07 -2.41
CA CYS A 326 0.46 -19.18 -2.36
C CYS A 326 1.75 -20.01 -2.26
N THR A 327 2.57 -19.97 -3.30
CA THR A 327 3.89 -20.63 -3.30
C THR A 327 4.96 -19.62 -2.92
N ILE A 328 5.72 -19.93 -1.86
CA ILE A 328 6.74 -19.05 -1.30
C ILE A 328 8.14 -19.54 -1.68
N VAL A 329 8.98 -18.62 -2.17
CA VAL A 329 10.37 -18.88 -2.53
C VAL A 329 11.32 -17.93 -1.78
N PRO A 330 12.61 -18.25 -1.65
CA PRO A 330 13.59 -17.35 -1.04
C PRO A 330 13.75 -16.05 -1.84
N ILE A 331 14.04 -14.95 -1.13
CA ILE A 331 14.32 -13.64 -1.77
C ILE A 331 15.58 -13.75 -2.63
N GLY A 332 15.48 -13.29 -3.89
CA GLY A 332 16.60 -13.22 -4.82
C GLY A 332 16.94 -14.53 -5.53
N ASP A 333 16.23 -15.62 -5.25
CA ASP A 333 16.46 -16.92 -5.87
C ASP A 333 15.64 -17.09 -7.15
N ALA A 334 16.26 -16.78 -8.31
CA ALA A 334 15.62 -16.90 -9.61
C ALA A 334 15.33 -18.37 -9.99
N GLN A 335 16.15 -19.32 -9.54
CA GLN A 335 15.98 -20.74 -9.84
C GLN A 335 14.75 -21.30 -9.08
N ALA A 336 14.66 -21.01 -7.79
CA ALA A 336 13.49 -21.39 -6.99
C ALA A 336 12.21 -20.77 -7.54
N LEU A 337 12.26 -19.51 -7.99
CA LEU A 337 11.13 -18.82 -8.60
C LEU A 337 10.71 -19.47 -9.90
N ALA A 338 11.65 -19.80 -10.81
CA ALA A 338 11.39 -20.51 -12.05
C ALA A 338 10.76 -21.88 -11.81
N TYR A 339 11.30 -22.64 -10.84
CA TYR A 339 10.78 -23.95 -10.49
C TYR A 339 9.34 -23.86 -9.93
N ALA A 340 9.06 -22.88 -9.05
CA ALA A 340 7.72 -22.66 -8.51
C ALA A 340 6.70 -22.29 -9.61
N MET A 341 7.11 -21.42 -10.57
CA MET A 341 6.30 -21.08 -11.73
C MET A 341 6.04 -22.30 -12.62
N PHE A 342 7.07 -23.13 -12.87
CA PHE A 342 6.94 -24.37 -13.65
C PHE A 342 6.00 -25.37 -12.96
N ALA A 343 6.17 -25.59 -11.67
CA ALA A 343 5.31 -26.49 -10.88
C ALA A 343 3.84 -26.08 -10.94
N LEU A 344 3.56 -24.78 -10.87
CA LEU A 344 2.20 -24.24 -10.97
C LEU A 344 1.59 -24.47 -12.38
N MET A 345 2.41 -24.42 -13.44
CA MET A 345 1.95 -24.77 -14.80
C MET A 345 1.61 -26.26 -14.94
N GLN A 346 2.34 -27.16 -14.24
CA GLN A 346 2.09 -28.60 -14.27
C GLN A 346 0.83 -28.97 -13.47
N HIS A 347 0.61 -28.29 -12.36
CA HIS A 347 -0.48 -28.51 -11.42
C HIS A 347 -1.23 -27.20 -11.17
N PRO A 348 -2.02 -26.72 -12.16
CA PRO A 348 -2.76 -25.48 -12.01
C PRO A 348 -3.72 -25.57 -10.82
N TYR A 349 -3.79 -24.49 -10.06
CA TYR A 349 -4.70 -24.39 -8.92
C TYR A 349 -6.15 -24.53 -9.39
N ALA A 350 -6.82 -25.58 -8.95
CA ALA A 350 -8.11 -25.98 -9.52
C ALA A 350 -9.29 -25.09 -9.07
N ASP A 351 -9.26 -24.64 -7.82
CA ASP A 351 -10.34 -23.83 -7.24
C ASP A 351 -9.81 -22.64 -6.43
N GLY A 352 -9.85 -21.48 -7.03
CA GLY A 352 -9.45 -20.22 -6.40
C GLY A 352 -10.50 -19.64 -5.43
N ARG A 353 -11.64 -20.31 -5.21
CA ARG A 353 -12.69 -19.81 -4.32
C ARG A 353 -12.19 -19.67 -2.89
N GLN A 354 -11.41 -20.63 -2.40
CA GLN A 354 -10.82 -20.55 -1.06
C GLN A 354 -9.90 -19.34 -0.88
N LEU A 355 -9.15 -18.94 -1.92
CA LEU A 355 -8.33 -17.73 -1.90
C LEU A 355 -9.20 -16.49 -1.76
N SER A 356 -10.24 -16.39 -2.57
CA SER A 356 -11.19 -15.28 -2.53
C SER A 356 -11.90 -15.18 -1.18
N GLU A 357 -12.36 -16.29 -0.62
CA GLU A 357 -13.02 -16.34 0.69
C GLU A 357 -12.07 -15.95 1.83
N HIS A 358 -10.81 -16.41 1.78
CA HIS A 358 -9.78 -16.00 2.75
C HIS A 358 -9.53 -14.49 2.69
N VAL A 359 -9.37 -13.94 1.50
CA VAL A 359 -9.18 -12.49 1.32
C VAL A 359 -10.40 -11.70 1.79
N ALA A 360 -11.60 -12.19 1.49
CA ALA A 360 -12.84 -11.54 1.95
C ALA A 360 -12.94 -11.50 3.49
N ALA A 361 -12.53 -12.58 4.16
CA ALA A 361 -12.49 -12.67 5.62
C ALA A 361 -11.38 -11.81 6.25
N LEU A 362 -10.30 -11.51 5.51
CA LEU A 362 -9.16 -10.74 6.00
C LEU A 362 -9.27 -9.24 5.68
N ALA A 363 -9.63 -8.91 4.44
CA ALA A 363 -9.38 -7.60 3.83
C ALA A 363 -10.61 -6.97 3.15
N SER A 364 -11.80 -7.56 3.26
CA SER A 364 -13.00 -6.91 2.71
C SER A 364 -13.31 -5.60 3.42
N PRO A 365 -13.92 -4.62 2.74
CA PRO A 365 -14.27 -3.34 3.34
C PRO A 365 -15.10 -3.49 4.61
N LYS A 366 -16.04 -4.46 4.62
CA LYS A 366 -16.89 -4.76 5.77
C LYS A 366 -16.11 -5.27 6.99
N VAL A 367 -15.13 -6.15 6.77
CA VAL A 367 -14.33 -6.73 7.88
C VAL A 367 -13.39 -5.68 8.44
N VAL A 368 -12.64 -5.01 7.59
CA VAL A 368 -11.66 -4.00 8.03
C VAL A 368 -12.33 -2.82 8.71
N SER A 369 -13.43 -2.30 8.15
CA SER A 369 -14.14 -1.16 8.77
C SER A 369 -14.72 -1.52 10.14
N LYS A 370 -15.22 -2.75 10.33
CA LYS A 370 -15.70 -3.21 11.64
C LYS A 370 -14.58 -3.33 12.66
N GLN A 371 -13.43 -3.87 12.28
CA GLN A 371 -12.27 -3.95 13.18
C GLN A 371 -11.76 -2.56 13.59
N LEU A 372 -11.75 -1.60 12.64
CA LEU A 372 -11.40 -0.20 12.93
C LEU A 372 -12.43 0.46 13.84
N GLU A 373 -13.73 0.25 13.57
CA GLU A 373 -14.83 0.76 14.41
C GLU A 373 -14.69 0.28 15.86
N GLU A 374 -14.45 -1.03 16.06
CA GLU A 374 -14.26 -1.62 17.39
C GLU A 374 -13.08 -0.98 18.15
N VAL A 375 -11.95 -0.75 17.44
CA VAL A 375 -10.79 -0.06 18.03
C VAL A 375 -11.15 1.37 18.41
N PHE A 376 -11.86 2.10 17.55
CA PHE A 376 -12.20 3.50 17.80
C PHE A 376 -13.21 3.63 18.96
N GLU A 377 -14.22 2.76 19.02
CA GLU A 377 -15.18 2.72 20.12
C GLU A 377 -14.51 2.38 21.45
N GLU A 378 -13.59 1.39 21.47
CA GLU A 378 -12.82 1.06 22.67
C GLU A 378 -12.06 2.27 23.20
N LEU A 379 -11.42 3.05 22.31
CA LEU A 379 -10.64 4.23 22.71
C LEU A 379 -11.52 5.38 23.21
N LEU A 380 -12.68 5.59 22.61
CA LEU A 380 -13.61 6.66 23.02
C LEU A 380 -14.33 6.33 24.34
N ASN A 381 -14.60 5.05 24.59
CA ASN A 381 -15.23 4.61 25.85
C ASN A 381 -14.28 4.63 27.06
N ARG A 382 -12.97 4.75 26.85
CA ARG A 382 -11.95 4.86 27.93
C ARG A 382 -11.69 6.29 28.40
N GLN A 383 -12.24 7.28 27.71
CA GLN A 383 -12.16 8.71 28.06
C GLN A 383 -13.29 9.11 28.99
#